data_6bd9ea9c4e9fb3d9414827190f02425c
#
_entry.id   6bd9ea9c4e9fb3d9414827190f02425c
#
_cell.length_a   1.000
_cell.length_b   1.000
_cell.length_c   1.000
_cell.angle_alpha   90.00
_cell.angle_beta   90.00
_cell.angle_gamma   90.00
#
_symmetry.space_group_name_H-M   'P 1'
#
loop_
_entity.id
_entity.type
_entity.pdbx_description
1 polymer ?
#
loop_
_entity_poly.entity_id
_entity_poly.type
_entity_poly.pdbx_seq_one_letter_code
_entity_poly.pdbx_strand_id
1 'polypeptide(L)'
;MTTWITICDTCKRDGWDQGDMALTDGERLATLIEAEAEGAVKTRRVSCLMGCARGCNVAIQSEGKLAYTLGDFAPEQEAAEGIVGYAKLHAESATGQVPYREWPQAIKGHFITRHPPLPSGK
;
A
#
# COMPACT_ATOMS: atom_id res chain seq x y z
N MET A 1 10.43 -5.26 -14.16
CA MET A 1 9.89 -3.98 -13.72
C MET A 1 9.70 -3.98 -12.24
N THR A 2 9.95 -2.85 -11.62
CA THR A 2 9.90 -2.74 -10.17
C THR A 2 8.53 -2.31 -9.71
N THR A 3 8.02 -2.97 -8.69
CA THR A 3 6.78 -2.55 -8.05
C THR A 3 7.11 -1.62 -6.88
N TRP A 4 6.34 -0.55 -6.78
CA TRP A 4 6.48 0.45 -5.73
C TRP A 4 5.28 0.40 -4.80
N ILE A 5 5.54 0.55 -3.51
CA ILE A 5 4.49 0.79 -2.53
C ILE A 5 4.61 2.25 -2.14
N THR A 6 3.58 3.03 -2.44
CA THR A 6 3.51 4.45 -2.08
C THR A 6 2.61 4.57 -0.86
N ILE A 7 3.11 5.13 0.21
CA ILE A 7 2.45 5.14 1.51
C ILE A 7 2.09 6.56 1.90
N CYS A 8 0.83 6.78 2.28
CA CYS A 8 0.38 8.07 2.78
C CYS A 8 0.83 8.21 4.23
N ASP A 9 1.82 9.05 4.48
CA ASP A 9 2.39 9.16 5.83
C ASP A 9 1.67 10.16 6.73
N THR A 10 0.66 10.85 6.20
CA THR A 10 -0.15 11.76 7.03
C THR A 10 -1.48 11.16 7.45
N CYS A 11 -1.77 9.93 7.05
CA CYS A 11 -3.04 9.28 7.39
C CYS A 11 -3.19 9.08 8.88
N LYS A 12 -4.41 9.34 9.38
CA LYS A 12 -4.78 9.14 10.77
C LYS A 12 -6.11 8.42 10.80
N ARG A 13 -6.18 7.39 11.64
CA ARG A 13 -7.44 6.66 11.82
C ARG A 13 -8.29 7.37 12.88
N ASP A 14 -9.57 7.01 12.91
CA ASP A 14 -10.43 7.51 13.96
C ASP A 14 -9.83 7.17 15.32
N GLY A 15 -9.85 8.13 16.22
CA GLY A 15 -9.30 7.92 17.55
C GLY A 15 -7.82 8.24 17.68
N TRP A 16 -7.15 8.64 16.60
CA TRP A 16 -5.76 9.05 16.70
C TRP A 16 -5.64 10.29 17.57
N ASP A 17 -4.69 10.27 18.48
CA ASP A 17 -4.49 11.36 19.44
C ASP A 17 -3.02 11.75 19.49
N GLN A 18 -2.75 12.98 19.07
CA GLN A 18 -1.38 13.50 19.05
C GLN A 18 -0.77 13.57 20.46
N GLY A 19 -1.59 13.69 21.48
CA GLY A 19 -1.09 13.73 22.85
C GLY A 19 -0.42 12.43 23.28
N ASP A 20 -0.88 11.32 22.72
CA ASP A 20 -0.36 10.00 23.08
C ASP A 20 0.59 9.43 22.03
N MET A 21 0.57 9.97 20.81
CA MET A 21 1.32 9.38 19.69
C MET A 21 2.17 10.43 19.00
N ALA A 22 3.47 10.19 18.95
CA ALA A 22 4.39 11.08 18.26
C ALA A 22 4.28 10.96 16.75
N LEU A 23 3.80 9.81 16.25
CA LEU A 23 3.73 9.53 14.82
C LEU A 23 2.29 9.33 14.38
N THR A 24 1.99 9.71 13.14
CA THR A 24 0.69 9.40 12.55
C THR A 24 0.58 7.90 12.31
N ASP A 25 -0.65 7.43 12.12
CA ASP A 25 -0.87 6.02 11.76
C ASP A 25 -0.15 5.68 10.46
N GLY A 26 -0.16 6.61 9.48
CA GLY A 26 0.52 6.41 8.21
C GLY A 26 2.03 6.25 8.37
N GLU A 27 2.65 7.06 9.23
CA GLU A 27 4.07 6.94 9.50
C GLU A 27 4.42 5.60 10.14
N ARG A 28 3.58 5.15 11.06
CA ARG A 28 3.79 3.86 11.73
C ARG A 28 3.67 2.71 10.75
N LEU A 29 2.66 2.75 9.88
CA LEU A 29 2.50 1.71 8.86
C LEU A 29 3.66 1.75 7.88
N ALA A 30 4.10 2.95 7.47
CA ALA A 30 5.22 3.09 6.55
C ALA A 30 6.49 2.44 7.10
N THR A 31 6.77 2.66 8.39
CA THR A 31 7.94 2.07 9.02
C THR A 31 7.88 0.53 8.97
N LEU A 32 6.71 -0.02 9.26
CA LEU A 32 6.52 -1.47 9.23
C LEU A 32 6.67 -2.03 7.81
N ILE A 33 6.11 -1.34 6.82
CA ILE A 33 6.22 -1.76 5.42
C ILE A 33 7.66 -1.71 4.95
N GLU A 34 8.38 -0.65 5.27
CA GLU A 34 9.77 -0.49 4.87
C GLU A 34 10.63 -1.62 5.42
N ALA A 35 10.40 -1.98 6.69
CA ALA A 35 11.14 -3.08 7.31
C ALA A 35 10.79 -4.41 6.66
N GLU A 36 9.52 -4.64 6.36
CA GLU A 36 9.07 -5.90 5.76
C GLU A 36 9.55 -6.03 4.32
N ALA A 37 9.61 -4.93 3.58
CA ALA A 37 9.99 -4.96 2.16
C ALA A 37 11.45 -5.37 1.97
N GLU A 38 12.33 -4.91 2.83
CA GLU A 38 13.76 -5.28 2.81
C GLU A 38 14.40 -5.23 1.42
N GLY A 39 13.94 -4.29 0.58
CA GLY A 39 14.50 -4.14 -0.75
C GLY A 39 13.90 -5.04 -1.81
N ALA A 40 13.00 -5.96 -1.45
CA ALA A 40 12.35 -6.83 -2.43
C ALA A 40 11.41 -6.05 -3.35
N VAL A 41 10.77 -5.03 -2.80
CA VAL A 41 9.99 -4.06 -3.57
C VAL A 41 10.41 -2.69 -3.06
N LYS A 42 10.19 -1.66 -3.88
CA LYS A 42 10.57 -0.31 -3.48
C LYS A 42 9.43 0.36 -2.73
N THR A 43 9.79 1.28 -1.85
CA THR A 43 8.81 2.00 -1.04
C THR A 43 9.09 3.49 -1.12
N ARG A 44 8.04 4.28 -0.98
CA ARG A 44 8.17 5.73 -0.84
C ARG A 44 7.01 6.25 0.00
N ARG A 45 7.23 7.39 0.62
CA ARG A 45 6.19 8.06 1.40
C ARG A 45 5.75 9.32 0.67
N VAL A 46 4.46 9.61 0.74
CA VAL A 46 3.92 10.87 0.24
C VAL A 46 3.04 11.47 1.32
N SER A 47 2.90 12.79 1.30
CA SER A 47 2.17 13.49 2.34
C SER A 47 0.67 13.26 2.31
N CYS A 48 0.09 12.98 1.15
CA CYS A 48 -1.35 12.78 1.08
C CYS A 48 -1.74 12.10 -0.22
N LEU A 49 -2.50 11.00 -0.09
CA LEU A 49 -3.10 10.32 -1.25
C LEU A 49 -4.58 10.66 -1.39
N MET A 50 -5.08 11.63 -0.61
CA MET A 50 -6.47 12.07 -0.65
C MET A 50 -7.47 10.98 -0.25
N GLY A 51 -6.99 9.96 0.46
CA GLY A 51 -7.85 8.88 0.93
C GLY A 51 -8.10 8.93 2.43
N CYS A 52 -8.14 10.13 3.01
CA CYS A 52 -8.20 10.28 4.47
C CYS A 52 -9.40 9.57 5.12
N ALA A 53 -10.52 9.48 4.41
CA ALA A 53 -11.69 8.78 4.93
C ALA A 53 -11.46 7.27 5.04
N ARG A 54 -10.45 6.76 4.37
CA ARG A 54 -10.10 5.34 4.35
C ARG A 54 -8.65 5.12 4.81
N GLY A 55 -8.19 5.91 5.77
CA GLY A 55 -6.83 5.79 6.29
C GLY A 55 -6.64 4.50 7.10
N CYS A 56 -5.49 3.88 7.09
CA CYS A 56 -4.31 4.30 6.32
C CYS A 56 -4.40 3.78 4.91
N ASN A 57 -3.86 4.54 3.94
CA ASN A 57 -3.92 4.04 2.57
C ASN A 57 -2.55 4.00 1.91
N VAL A 58 -2.45 3.10 0.94
CA VAL A 58 -1.22 2.87 0.18
C VAL A 58 -1.59 2.62 -1.27
N ALA A 59 -0.66 2.89 -2.17
CA ALA A 59 -0.81 2.55 -3.58
C ALA A 59 0.28 1.57 -3.98
N ILE A 60 -0.11 0.58 -4.79
CA ILE A 60 0.83 -0.41 -5.32
C ILE A 60 0.88 -0.21 -6.82
N GLN A 61 2.05 0.13 -7.33
CA GLN A 61 2.21 0.60 -8.69
C GLN A 61 3.48 0.03 -9.32
N SER A 62 3.40 -0.22 -10.63
CA SER A 62 4.55 -0.58 -11.43
C SER A 62 4.28 -0.11 -12.85
N GLU A 63 5.33 0.34 -13.53
CA GLU A 63 5.21 0.83 -14.88
C GLU A 63 4.59 -0.23 -15.79
N GLY A 64 3.56 0.15 -16.53
CA GLY A 64 2.91 -0.75 -17.47
C GLY A 64 1.97 -1.77 -16.87
N LYS A 65 1.71 -1.70 -15.58
CA LYS A 65 0.83 -2.66 -14.90
C LYS A 65 -0.37 -1.98 -14.27
N LEU A 66 -1.38 -2.78 -13.93
CA LEU A 66 -2.50 -2.29 -13.14
C LEU A 66 -1.99 -1.75 -11.81
N ALA A 67 -2.52 -0.61 -11.40
CA ALA A 67 -2.18 -0.01 -10.12
C ALA A 67 -3.37 -0.14 -9.17
N TYR A 68 -3.09 -0.28 -7.89
CA TYR A 68 -4.15 -0.47 -6.88
C TYR A 68 -3.97 0.51 -5.75
N THR A 69 -5.10 1.02 -5.24
CA THR A 69 -5.11 1.80 -4.01
C THR A 69 -5.87 0.99 -2.96
N LEU A 70 -5.25 0.82 -1.81
CA LEU A 70 -5.81 0.06 -0.70
C LEU A 70 -5.90 0.98 0.51
N GLY A 71 -6.85 0.73 1.41
CA GLY A 71 -7.04 1.57 2.58
C GLY A 71 -7.64 0.82 3.75
N ASP A 72 -7.94 1.59 4.79
CA ASP A 72 -8.53 1.08 6.03
C ASP A 72 -7.61 0.13 6.79
N PHE A 73 -6.29 0.29 6.65
CA PHE A 73 -5.34 -0.55 7.37
C PHE A 73 -5.08 -0.03 8.79
N ALA A 74 -4.91 -0.95 9.72
CA ALA A 74 -4.32 -0.65 11.00
C ALA A 74 -2.79 -0.63 10.84
N PRO A 75 -2.06 0.23 11.58
CA PRO A 75 -0.59 0.25 11.49
C PRO A 75 0.00 -0.91 12.29
N GLU A 76 -0.19 -2.12 11.79
CA GLU A 76 0.21 -3.35 12.44
C GLU A 76 1.07 -4.20 11.53
N GLN A 77 1.86 -5.09 12.14
CA GLN A 77 2.76 -5.96 11.39
C GLN A 77 2.03 -6.82 10.38
N GLU A 78 0.86 -7.34 10.74
CA GLU A 78 0.07 -8.18 9.84
C GLU A 78 -0.32 -7.42 8.57
N ALA A 79 -0.71 -6.16 8.70
CA ALA A 79 -1.05 -5.34 7.53
C ALA A 79 0.17 -5.13 6.65
N ALA A 80 1.32 -4.83 7.25
CA ALA A 80 2.55 -4.62 6.49
C ALA A 80 2.95 -5.89 5.74
N GLU A 81 2.86 -7.03 6.38
CA GLU A 81 3.18 -8.31 5.73
C GLU A 81 2.27 -8.57 4.54
N GLY A 82 0.98 -8.29 4.70
CA GLY A 82 0.02 -8.49 3.63
C GLY A 82 0.26 -7.56 2.45
N ILE A 83 0.52 -6.30 2.74
CA ILE A 83 0.77 -5.30 1.69
C ILE A 83 2.04 -5.66 0.91
N VAL A 84 3.12 -5.96 1.61
CA VAL A 84 4.38 -6.33 0.96
C VAL A 84 4.23 -7.65 0.20
N GLY A 85 3.53 -8.62 0.78
CA GLY A 85 3.28 -9.89 0.11
C GLY A 85 2.54 -9.70 -1.20
N TYR A 86 1.51 -8.86 -1.20
CA TYR A 86 0.77 -8.58 -2.43
C TYR A 86 1.66 -7.84 -3.44
N ALA A 87 2.47 -6.89 -2.98
CA ALA A 87 3.36 -6.15 -3.86
C ALA A 87 4.37 -7.06 -4.55
N LYS A 88 4.86 -8.07 -3.84
CA LYS A 88 5.77 -9.06 -4.44
C LYS A 88 5.07 -9.86 -5.53
N LEU A 89 3.83 -10.29 -5.28
CA LEU A 89 3.03 -11.00 -6.30
C LEU A 89 2.75 -10.10 -7.49
N HIS A 90 2.46 -8.83 -7.23
CA HIS A 90 2.24 -7.84 -8.28
C HIS A 90 3.49 -7.68 -9.15
N ALA A 91 4.65 -7.66 -8.52
CA ALA A 91 5.92 -7.53 -9.24
C ALA A 91 6.16 -8.71 -10.17
N GLU A 92 5.72 -9.90 -9.78
CA GLU A 92 5.91 -11.12 -10.58
C GLU A 92 4.85 -11.26 -11.68
N SER A 93 3.75 -10.55 -11.57
CA SER A 93 2.66 -10.61 -12.55
C SER A 93 3.01 -9.77 -13.78
N ALA A 94 2.73 -10.31 -14.97
CA ALA A 94 2.98 -9.56 -16.21
C ALA A 94 2.07 -8.34 -16.33
N THR A 95 0.86 -8.41 -15.78
CA THR A 95 -0.13 -7.33 -15.90
C THR A 95 -0.41 -6.60 -14.61
N GLY A 96 0.13 -7.08 -13.49
CA GLY A 96 -0.19 -6.57 -12.17
C GLY A 96 -1.41 -7.23 -11.55
N GLN A 97 -2.13 -8.04 -12.29
CA GLN A 97 -3.28 -8.75 -11.74
C GLN A 97 -2.81 -10.03 -11.04
N VAL A 98 -3.33 -10.24 -9.84
CA VAL A 98 -2.97 -11.40 -9.03
C VAL A 98 -4.25 -12.20 -8.76
N PRO A 99 -4.26 -13.53 -9.00
CA PRO A 99 -5.46 -14.32 -8.73
C PRO A 99 -5.89 -14.20 -7.27
N TYR A 100 -7.18 -14.06 -7.05
CA TYR A 100 -7.73 -13.85 -5.70
C TYR A 100 -7.26 -14.91 -4.71
N ARG A 101 -7.13 -16.15 -5.16
CA ARG A 101 -6.71 -17.25 -4.27
C ARG A 101 -5.31 -17.07 -3.72
N GLU A 102 -4.48 -16.23 -4.37
CA GLU A 102 -3.11 -15.98 -3.93
C GLU A 102 -2.99 -14.75 -3.04
N TRP A 103 -4.07 -14.01 -2.87
CA TRP A 103 -4.03 -12.78 -2.07
C TRP A 103 -3.72 -13.08 -0.61
N PRO A 104 -2.80 -12.34 0.02
CA PRO A 104 -2.66 -12.42 1.47
C PRO A 104 -3.97 -12.10 2.16
N GLN A 105 -4.28 -12.82 3.21
CA GLN A 105 -5.54 -12.63 3.92
C GLN A 105 -5.69 -11.21 4.44
N ALA A 106 -4.59 -10.60 4.88
CA ALA A 106 -4.63 -9.28 5.51
C ALA A 106 -5.06 -8.16 4.57
N ILE A 107 -4.97 -8.35 3.24
CA ILE A 107 -5.36 -7.29 2.31
C ILE A 107 -6.75 -7.47 1.73
N LYS A 108 -7.40 -8.58 1.99
CA LYS A 108 -8.74 -8.83 1.47
C LYS A 108 -9.71 -7.85 2.12
N GLY A 109 -10.54 -7.21 1.28
CA GLY A 109 -11.48 -6.21 1.75
C GLY A 109 -10.92 -4.81 1.86
N HIS A 110 -9.65 -4.61 1.55
CA HIS A 110 -9.01 -3.31 1.68
C HIS A 110 -8.83 -2.56 0.36
N PHE A 111 -9.18 -3.16 -0.77
CA PHE A 111 -9.02 -2.50 -2.06
C PHE A 111 -10.05 -1.38 -2.22
N ILE A 112 -9.58 -0.20 -2.65
CA ILE A 112 -10.44 0.95 -2.89
C ILE A 112 -10.64 1.15 -4.38
N THR A 113 -9.54 1.23 -5.14
CA THR A 113 -9.61 1.46 -6.58
C THR A 113 -8.53 0.65 -7.29
N ARG A 114 -8.78 0.42 -8.57
CA ARG A 114 -7.83 -0.19 -9.48
C ARG A 114 -7.71 0.70 -10.70
N HIS A 115 -6.49 0.99 -11.12
CA HIS A 115 -6.24 1.85 -12.26
C HIS A 115 -5.54 1.07 -13.36
N PRO A 116 -6.03 1.14 -14.60
CA PRO A 116 -5.31 0.54 -15.72
C PRO A 116 -4.00 1.31 -15.94
N PRO A 117 -3.02 0.69 -16.61
CA PRO A 117 -1.80 1.41 -16.92
C PRO A 117 -2.10 2.53 -17.90
N LEU A 118 -1.24 3.54 -17.88
CA LEU A 118 -1.37 4.63 -18.83
C LEU A 118 -1.21 4.09 -20.25
N PRO A 119 -1.93 4.68 -21.21
CA PRO A 119 -1.77 4.26 -22.61
C PRO A 119 -0.31 4.37 -23.02
N SER A 120 0.18 3.33 -23.67
CA SER A 120 1.58 3.34 -24.05
C SER A 120 1.80 4.24 -25.26
N GLY A 121 2.65 5.13 -25.09
CA GLY A 121 3.22 5.81 -26.18
C GLY A 121 2.42 6.79 -26.88
N LYS A 122 1.57 7.18 -26.35
CA LYS A 122 1.15 7.97 -27.38
C LYS A 122 0.20 8.92 -27.10
#